data_ef4de70242e7ae9e6f1539ee116ca2db
#
_entry.id   ef4de70242e7ae9e6f1539ee116ca2db
#
_cell.length_a   1.000
_cell.length_b   1.000
_cell.length_c   1.000
_cell.angle_alpha   90.00
_cell.angle_beta   90.00
_cell.angle_gamma   90.00
#
_symmetry.space_group_name_H-M   'P 1'
#
loop_
_entity.id
_entity.type
_entity.pdbx_description
1 polymer ?
#
loop_
_entity_poly.entity_id
_entity_poly.type
_entity_poly.pdbx_seq_one_letter_code
_entity_poly.pdbx_strand_id
1 'polypeptide(L)'
;MILLRGKSLSCRLLAGCKNLIALCAALLVFSGGYIALAQDYLVGPGDVLSITVYDNDDLKTKVRVSSDGAIVMPLLGQVNVNKLSISAITEKITGLLADGYIVNPQVNVFVDEFRSKKVVVLGNVNKPGLIELSGPTTFLELISKAGGFDKDAGDTATIKRKGTGQENVIVINLISLVRGGDLTQNMQINDEDTVYITRAGMCYVTGEVGTPGTYPCGEGATVLKLVALAKGFTGKASKSGIDIVRMDGDKKNIIKDVSLDTPVRHNDVIVVPESFF
;
A
#
# COMPACT_ATOMS: atom_id res chain seq x y z
N MET A 1 52.56 -24.99 -65.06
CA MET A 1 51.20 -25.55 -65.08
C MET A 1 50.92 -26.08 -63.68
N ILE A 2 50.33 -25.26 -62.78
CA ILE A 2 49.61 -25.73 -61.59
C ILE A 2 48.84 -24.45 -61.08
N LEU A 3 47.52 -24.47 -61.21
CA LEU A 3 46.58 -23.49 -60.73
C LEU A 3 46.41 -23.63 -59.23
N LEU A 4 46.61 -22.59 -58.47
CA LEU A 4 46.19 -22.48 -57.05
C LEU A 4 44.90 -21.68 -56.92
N ARG A 5 43.91 -22.40 -56.46
CA ARG A 5 42.53 -21.98 -56.16
C ARG A 5 42.50 -21.15 -54.87
N GLY A 6 42.38 -19.84 -54.93
CA GLY A 6 42.12 -18.97 -53.78
C GLY A 6 40.62 -19.05 -53.38
N LYS A 7 40.33 -19.69 -52.26
CA LYS A 7 38.97 -19.69 -51.65
C LYS A 7 38.77 -18.47 -50.80
N SER A 8 37.68 -17.76 -51.04
CA SER A 8 37.17 -16.58 -50.40
C SER A 8 36.91 -16.81 -48.89
N LEU A 9 37.74 -16.21 -48.04
CA LEU A 9 37.52 -16.12 -46.56
C LEU A 9 36.79 -14.86 -46.13
N SER A 10 36.48 -13.93 -47.02
CA SER A 10 35.96 -12.59 -46.70
C SER A 10 34.45 -12.47 -46.50
N CYS A 11 33.68 -13.54 -46.84
CA CYS A 11 32.21 -13.43 -46.81
C CYS A 11 31.56 -13.87 -45.46
N ARG A 12 32.29 -14.56 -44.57
CA ARG A 12 31.75 -15.01 -43.27
C ARG A 12 31.91 -13.99 -42.15
N LEU A 13 32.88 -13.08 -42.21
CA LEU A 13 33.06 -12.04 -41.20
C LEU A 13 32.01 -10.90 -41.30
N LEU A 14 31.49 -10.61 -42.50
CA LEU A 14 30.47 -9.57 -42.69
C LEU A 14 29.06 -9.99 -42.22
N ALA A 15 28.74 -11.28 -42.20
CA ALA A 15 27.46 -11.78 -41.70
C ALA A 15 27.38 -11.77 -40.18
N GLY A 16 28.49 -12.01 -39.49
CA GLY A 16 28.56 -11.94 -38.01
C GLY A 16 28.39 -10.54 -37.47
N CYS A 17 28.93 -9.52 -38.18
CA CYS A 17 28.85 -8.13 -37.75
C CYS A 17 27.43 -7.50 -37.89
N LYS A 18 26.68 -7.94 -38.91
CA LYS A 18 25.28 -7.49 -39.08
C LYS A 18 24.34 -8.05 -38.01
N ASN A 19 24.56 -9.29 -37.57
CA ASN A 19 23.76 -9.90 -36.50
C ASN A 19 24.08 -9.30 -35.12
N LEU A 20 25.36 -8.91 -34.89
CA LEU A 20 25.78 -8.26 -33.65
C LEU A 20 25.21 -6.84 -33.54
N ILE A 21 25.19 -6.08 -34.65
CA ILE A 21 24.60 -4.72 -34.71
C ILE A 21 23.06 -4.80 -34.54
N ALA A 22 22.41 -5.80 -35.14
CA ALA A 22 20.97 -6.02 -34.96
C ALA A 22 20.62 -6.41 -33.51
N LEU A 23 21.47 -7.20 -32.83
CA LEU A 23 21.30 -7.57 -31.42
C LEU A 23 21.51 -6.38 -30.50
N CYS A 24 22.51 -5.53 -30.76
CA CYS A 24 22.73 -4.29 -29.99
C CYS A 24 21.61 -3.28 -30.22
N ALA A 25 21.08 -3.14 -31.44
CA ALA A 25 19.94 -2.29 -31.74
C ALA A 25 18.64 -2.78 -31.05
N ALA A 26 18.42 -4.10 -30.98
CA ALA A 26 17.30 -4.68 -30.25
C ALA A 26 17.40 -4.48 -28.73
N LEU A 27 18.62 -4.53 -28.16
CA LEU A 27 18.86 -4.26 -26.74
C LEU A 27 18.65 -2.78 -26.36
N LEU A 28 18.93 -1.85 -27.29
CA LEU A 28 18.69 -0.41 -27.06
C LEU A 28 17.21 -0.02 -27.12
N VAL A 29 16.38 -0.77 -27.82
CA VAL A 29 14.92 -0.54 -27.91
C VAL A 29 14.20 -1.06 -26.65
N PHE A 30 14.79 -2.05 -25.92
CA PHE A 30 14.23 -2.59 -24.67
C PHE A 30 14.59 -1.78 -23.40
N SER A 31 15.50 -0.80 -23.50
CA SER A 31 15.78 0.16 -22.43
C SER A 31 14.83 1.37 -22.48
N GLY A 32 13.57 1.16 -22.82
CA GLY A 32 12.48 2.10 -22.60
C GLY A 32 12.38 2.35 -21.10
N GLY A 33 13.10 3.37 -20.61
CA GLY A 33 13.03 3.79 -19.22
C GLY A 33 11.56 4.06 -18.87
N TYR A 34 11.03 3.32 -17.90
CA TYR A 34 9.79 3.68 -17.24
C TYR A 34 10.06 5.04 -16.59
N ILE A 35 9.61 6.11 -17.24
CA ILE A 35 9.53 7.43 -16.60
C ILE A 35 8.45 7.25 -15.53
N ALA A 36 8.88 7.01 -14.29
CA ALA A 36 8.01 7.15 -13.14
C ALA A 36 7.59 8.62 -13.11
N LEU A 37 6.41 8.93 -13.63
CA LEU A 37 5.79 10.24 -13.47
C LEU A 37 5.55 10.39 -11.98
N ALA A 38 6.43 11.11 -11.29
CA ALA A 38 6.16 11.58 -9.94
C ALA A 38 4.87 12.41 -10.05
N GLN A 39 3.80 11.92 -9.45
CA GLN A 39 2.52 12.62 -9.44
C GLN A 39 2.65 13.78 -8.46
N ASP A 40 2.74 15.00 -8.98
CA ASP A 40 2.84 16.21 -8.17
C ASP A 40 1.61 16.36 -7.26
N TYR A 41 1.86 16.86 -6.05
CA TYR A 41 0.77 17.22 -5.15
C TYR A 41 -0.05 18.36 -5.75
N LEU A 42 -1.35 18.16 -5.85
CA LEU A 42 -2.29 19.19 -6.30
C LEU A 42 -2.95 19.84 -5.08
N VAL A 43 -2.78 21.15 -4.94
CA VAL A 43 -3.33 21.95 -3.86
C VAL A 43 -4.85 21.95 -3.91
N GLY A 44 -5.47 21.88 -2.74
CA GLY A 44 -6.93 21.88 -2.58
C GLY A 44 -7.43 22.69 -1.39
N PRO A 45 -8.76 22.80 -1.24
CA PRO A 45 -9.38 23.54 -0.14
C PRO A 45 -8.91 23.03 1.22
N GLY A 46 -8.56 23.97 2.12
CA GLY A 46 -8.09 23.67 3.47
C GLY A 46 -6.57 23.67 3.62
N ASP A 47 -5.80 23.46 2.56
CA ASP A 47 -4.34 23.54 2.59
C ASP A 47 -3.86 24.93 3.02
N VAL A 48 -2.72 24.98 3.68
CA VAL A 48 -2.08 26.24 4.06
C VAL A 48 -0.80 26.41 3.26
N LEU A 49 -0.74 27.50 2.50
CA LEU A 49 0.42 27.86 1.70
C LEU A 49 1.26 28.93 2.40
N SER A 50 2.56 28.80 2.38
CA SER A 50 3.53 29.83 2.72
C SER A 50 4.14 30.37 1.44
N ILE A 51 3.89 31.64 1.16
CA ILE A 51 4.33 32.34 -0.04
C ILE A 51 5.33 33.42 0.36
N THR A 52 6.46 33.43 -0.29
CA THR A 52 7.52 34.40 -0.04
C THR A 52 7.95 35.02 -1.36
N VAL A 53 8.07 36.32 -1.42
CA VAL A 53 8.58 37.06 -2.57
C VAL A 53 9.93 37.68 -2.16
N TYR A 54 10.98 37.34 -2.89
CA TYR A 54 12.35 37.82 -2.57
C TYR A 54 12.39 39.35 -2.62
N ASP A 55 13.14 39.98 -1.69
CA ASP A 55 13.24 41.43 -1.51
C ASP A 55 11.90 42.17 -1.25
N ASN A 56 10.81 41.46 -0.90
CA ASN A 56 9.50 42.05 -0.59
C ASN A 56 8.89 41.33 0.62
N ASP A 57 9.41 41.57 1.82
CA ASP A 57 9.00 40.93 3.05
C ASP A 57 7.54 41.27 3.44
N ASP A 58 7.02 42.40 2.99
CA ASP A 58 5.62 42.82 3.14
C ASP A 58 4.63 41.96 2.38
N LEU A 59 5.09 41.20 1.39
CA LEU A 59 4.29 40.22 0.63
C LEU A 59 4.38 38.81 1.18
N LYS A 60 5.21 38.56 2.20
CA LYS A 60 5.31 37.25 2.85
C LYS A 60 3.96 36.91 3.50
N THR A 61 3.34 35.86 3.02
CA THR A 61 1.98 35.49 3.40
C THR A 61 1.86 34.02 3.73
N LYS A 62 1.26 33.71 4.89
CA LYS A 62 0.79 32.38 5.22
C LYS A 62 -0.74 32.39 5.09
N VAL A 63 -1.27 31.66 4.10
CA VAL A 63 -2.68 31.75 3.74
C VAL A 63 -3.30 30.37 3.55
N ARG A 64 -4.54 30.22 4.02
CA ARG A 64 -5.33 29.01 3.82
C ARG A 64 -6.11 29.11 2.52
N VAL A 65 -6.10 28.00 1.77
CA VAL A 65 -6.95 27.85 0.59
C VAL A 65 -8.40 27.76 1.02
N SER A 66 -9.23 28.62 0.49
CA SER A 66 -10.67 28.70 0.80
C SER A 66 -11.45 27.52 0.21
N SER A 67 -12.72 27.36 0.57
CA SER A 67 -13.61 26.29 0.07
C SER A 67 -13.80 26.33 -1.45
N ASP A 68 -13.71 27.50 -2.06
CA ASP A 68 -13.76 27.72 -3.51
C ASP A 68 -12.41 27.55 -4.22
N GLY A 69 -11.37 27.19 -3.46
CA GLY A 69 -10.04 26.88 -4.00
C GLY A 69 -9.17 28.11 -4.29
N ALA A 70 -9.47 29.24 -3.65
CA ALA A 70 -8.70 30.47 -3.82
C ALA A 70 -7.89 30.83 -2.56
N ILE A 71 -6.85 31.61 -2.75
CA ILE A 71 -6.07 32.27 -1.70
C ILE A 71 -6.22 33.80 -1.83
N VAL A 72 -6.00 34.50 -0.74
CA VAL A 72 -5.95 35.97 -0.74
C VAL A 72 -4.51 36.42 -0.55
N MET A 73 -3.97 37.18 -1.51
CA MET A 73 -2.62 37.72 -1.45
C MET A 73 -2.62 39.24 -1.44
N PRO A 74 -1.68 39.88 -0.73
CA PRO A 74 -1.45 41.31 -0.88
C PRO A 74 -1.22 41.68 -2.35
N LEU A 75 -1.64 42.83 -2.78
CA LEU A 75 -1.60 43.38 -4.15
C LEU A 75 -2.48 42.67 -5.18
N LEU A 76 -2.55 41.32 -5.14
CA LEU A 76 -3.26 40.51 -6.14
C LEU A 76 -4.72 40.25 -5.79
N GLY A 77 -5.09 40.39 -4.51
CA GLY A 77 -6.42 40.00 -4.06
C GLY A 77 -6.64 38.51 -4.10
N GLN A 78 -7.75 38.05 -4.66
CA GLN A 78 -8.12 36.65 -4.74
C GLN A 78 -7.48 35.93 -5.93
N VAL A 79 -6.71 34.87 -5.68
CA VAL A 79 -6.05 34.05 -6.69
C VAL A 79 -6.53 32.60 -6.57
N ASN A 80 -7.12 32.04 -7.62
CA ASN A 80 -7.54 30.64 -7.64
C ASN A 80 -6.32 29.73 -7.82
N VAL A 81 -6.13 28.76 -6.90
CA VAL A 81 -5.04 27.78 -6.86
C VAL A 81 -5.53 26.34 -6.83
N ASN A 82 -6.83 26.11 -6.94
CA ASN A 82 -7.43 24.79 -6.86
C ASN A 82 -6.89 23.84 -7.93
N LYS A 83 -6.49 22.64 -7.52
CA LYS A 83 -5.93 21.59 -8.40
C LYS A 83 -4.70 22.02 -9.20
N LEU A 84 -3.98 23.04 -8.76
CA LEU A 84 -2.69 23.41 -9.31
C LEU A 84 -1.55 22.76 -8.52
N SER A 85 -0.47 22.40 -9.20
CA SER A 85 0.79 22.01 -8.55
C SER A 85 1.49 23.24 -7.95
N ILE A 86 2.43 23.01 -7.04
CA ILE A 86 3.20 24.10 -6.42
C ILE A 86 3.95 24.92 -7.49
N SER A 87 4.53 24.24 -8.50
CA SER A 87 5.20 24.90 -9.63
C SER A 87 4.23 25.79 -10.41
N ALA A 88 3.05 25.28 -10.75
CA ALA A 88 2.03 26.04 -11.47
C ALA A 88 1.50 27.25 -10.67
N ILE A 89 1.39 27.12 -9.34
CA ILE A 89 1.02 28.25 -8.45
C ILE A 89 2.13 29.29 -8.44
N THR A 90 3.38 28.86 -8.32
CA THR A 90 4.54 29.76 -8.35
C THR A 90 4.60 30.56 -9.64
N GLU A 91 4.47 29.89 -10.79
CA GLU A 91 4.44 30.54 -12.10
C GLU A 91 3.27 31.54 -12.22
N LYS A 92 2.08 31.14 -11.78
CA LYS A 92 0.88 31.98 -11.82
C LYS A 92 1.06 33.24 -10.98
N ILE A 93 1.54 33.13 -9.74
CA ILE A 93 1.76 34.27 -8.85
C ILE A 93 2.87 35.17 -9.40
N THR A 94 3.97 34.59 -9.89
CA THR A 94 5.05 35.31 -10.52
C THR A 94 4.55 36.14 -11.71
N GLY A 95 3.74 35.53 -12.60
CA GLY A 95 3.16 36.25 -13.73
C GLY A 95 2.23 37.40 -13.31
N LEU A 96 1.38 37.17 -12.31
CA LEU A 96 0.48 38.20 -11.82
C LEU A 96 1.22 39.37 -11.14
N LEU A 97 2.30 39.11 -10.41
CA LEU A 97 3.12 40.16 -9.79
C LEU A 97 3.96 40.93 -10.82
N ALA A 98 4.41 40.27 -11.87
CA ALA A 98 5.15 40.91 -12.97
C ALA A 98 4.27 41.84 -13.80
N ASP A 99 2.95 41.65 -13.76
CA ASP A 99 1.97 42.48 -14.48
C ASP A 99 1.68 43.80 -13.72
N GLY A 100 2.69 44.66 -13.69
CA GLY A 100 2.60 46.04 -13.18
C GLY A 100 2.86 46.25 -11.68
N TYR A 101 3.17 45.21 -10.90
CA TYR A 101 3.45 45.34 -9.47
C TYR A 101 4.94 45.28 -9.14
N ILE A 102 5.67 44.28 -9.66
CA ILE A 102 7.06 44.04 -9.32
C ILE A 102 7.86 43.71 -10.59
N VAL A 103 9.03 44.36 -10.76
CA VAL A 103 9.93 44.04 -11.84
C VAL A 103 10.70 42.77 -11.50
N ASN A 104 10.53 41.71 -12.32
CA ASN A 104 11.26 40.45 -12.17
C ASN A 104 11.05 39.75 -10.80
N PRO A 105 9.80 39.50 -10.37
CA PRO A 105 9.52 38.92 -9.05
C PRO A 105 10.06 37.50 -8.93
N GLN A 106 10.70 37.18 -7.80
CA GLN A 106 11.16 35.84 -7.43
C GLN A 106 10.23 35.30 -6.35
N VAL A 107 9.29 34.42 -6.75
CA VAL A 107 8.28 33.86 -5.86
C VAL A 107 8.65 32.44 -5.45
N ASN A 108 8.48 32.14 -4.17
CA ASN A 108 8.64 30.80 -3.62
C ASN A 108 7.37 30.40 -2.86
N VAL A 109 6.84 29.23 -3.19
CA VAL A 109 5.59 28.71 -2.60
C VAL A 109 5.88 27.34 -1.97
N PHE A 110 5.47 27.19 -0.70
CA PHE A 110 5.51 25.91 0.02
C PHE A 110 4.14 25.58 0.58
N VAL A 111 3.82 24.28 0.69
CA VAL A 111 2.69 23.83 1.48
C VAL A 111 3.15 23.67 2.92
N ASP A 112 2.61 24.47 3.80
CA ASP A 112 2.93 24.47 5.23
C ASP A 112 2.06 23.41 5.97
N GLU A 113 0.78 23.29 5.58
CA GLU A 113 -0.13 22.28 6.11
C GLU A 113 -0.91 21.63 4.97
N PHE A 114 -0.80 20.29 4.89
CA PHE A 114 -1.57 19.48 3.94
C PHE A 114 -2.89 19.06 4.60
N ARG A 115 -4.02 19.56 4.17
CA ARG A 115 -5.34 19.28 4.75
C ARG A 115 -6.42 18.94 3.74
N SER A 116 -6.13 19.14 2.45
CA SER A 116 -7.12 18.93 1.39
C SER A 116 -7.33 17.45 1.07
N LYS A 117 -6.34 16.60 1.30
CA LYS A 117 -6.41 15.16 1.01
C LYS A 117 -6.34 14.36 2.30
N LYS A 118 -7.31 13.45 2.49
CA LYS A 118 -7.46 12.68 3.72
C LYS A 118 -8.00 11.29 3.46
N VAL A 119 -7.58 10.36 4.29
CA VAL A 119 -7.98 8.95 4.27
C VAL A 119 -8.45 8.55 5.66
N VAL A 120 -9.45 7.69 5.72
CA VAL A 120 -9.91 7.10 6.97
C VAL A 120 -9.29 5.71 7.13
N VAL A 121 -8.56 5.48 8.20
CA VAL A 121 -8.01 4.16 8.55
C VAL A 121 -8.77 3.62 9.75
N LEU A 122 -9.35 2.43 9.59
CA LEU A 122 -10.19 1.75 10.56
C LEU A 122 -9.67 0.33 10.84
N GLY A 123 -10.14 -0.26 11.93
CA GLY A 123 -9.84 -1.64 12.31
C GLY A 123 -8.53 -1.76 13.09
N ASN A 124 -7.81 -2.86 12.88
CA ASN A 124 -6.70 -3.27 13.74
C ASN A 124 -5.36 -2.64 13.32
N VAL A 125 -5.25 -1.34 13.56
CA VAL A 125 -4.02 -0.55 13.51
C VAL A 125 -3.81 0.15 14.86
N ASN A 126 -2.58 0.54 15.18
CA ASN A 126 -2.27 1.15 16.48
C ASN A 126 -2.92 2.54 16.66
N LYS A 127 -3.11 3.30 15.58
CA LYS A 127 -3.70 4.65 15.59
C LYS A 127 -4.76 4.76 14.48
N PRO A 128 -5.96 4.20 14.69
CA PRO A 128 -7.06 4.36 13.74
C PRO A 128 -7.57 5.80 13.74
N GLY A 129 -8.11 6.24 12.61
CA GLY A 129 -8.69 7.58 12.48
C GLY A 129 -8.45 8.20 11.11
N LEU A 130 -8.64 9.51 11.05
CA LEU A 130 -8.40 10.32 9.87
C LEU A 130 -6.91 10.62 9.73
N ILE A 131 -6.33 10.36 8.57
CA ILE A 131 -4.92 10.65 8.25
C ILE A 131 -4.88 11.59 7.05
N GLU A 132 -4.16 12.70 7.21
CA GLU A 132 -3.90 13.66 6.15
C GLU A 132 -2.75 13.17 5.24
N LEU A 133 -2.95 13.30 3.91
CA LEU A 133 -1.97 12.86 2.92
C LEU A 133 -1.13 14.06 2.44
N SER A 134 0.17 14.04 2.74
CA SER A 134 1.12 15.10 2.37
C SER A 134 1.66 14.98 0.94
N GLY A 135 1.17 14.00 0.17
CA GLY A 135 1.62 13.71 -1.18
C GLY A 135 1.21 12.30 -1.61
N PRO A 136 1.76 11.80 -2.73
CA PRO A 136 1.59 10.42 -3.13
C PRO A 136 1.97 9.50 -1.97
N THR A 137 1.04 8.69 -1.50
CA THR A 137 1.22 7.84 -0.32
C THR A 137 0.80 6.42 -0.68
N THR A 138 1.67 5.46 -0.42
CA THR A 138 1.37 4.04 -0.62
C THR A 138 0.65 3.44 0.58
N PHE A 139 0.06 2.25 0.40
CA PHE A 139 -0.63 1.54 1.48
C PHE A 139 0.30 1.31 2.71
N LEU A 140 1.53 0.85 2.50
CA LEU A 140 2.48 0.60 3.61
C LEU A 140 2.89 1.90 4.32
N GLU A 141 3.07 3.00 3.59
CA GLU A 141 3.35 4.31 4.19
C GLU A 141 2.16 4.81 5.02
N LEU A 142 0.93 4.61 4.53
CA LEU A 142 -0.28 4.94 5.28
C LEU A 142 -0.36 4.14 6.59
N ILE A 143 -0.12 2.81 6.53
CA ILE A 143 -0.11 1.97 7.72
C ILE A 143 1.00 2.39 8.69
N SER A 144 2.17 2.77 8.19
CA SER A 144 3.26 3.32 9.01
C SER A 144 2.83 4.61 9.72
N LYS A 145 2.13 5.53 9.04
CA LYS A 145 1.54 6.74 9.65
C LYS A 145 0.48 6.40 10.71
N ALA A 146 -0.28 5.31 10.50
CA ALA A 146 -1.23 4.76 11.48
C ALA A 146 -0.55 4.03 12.65
N GLY A 147 0.80 4.10 12.76
CA GLY A 147 1.57 3.46 13.83
C GLY A 147 1.79 1.97 13.65
N GLY A 148 1.53 1.43 12.44
CA GLY A 148 1.65 0.00 12.14
C GLY A 148 0.38 -0.80 12.48
N PHE A 149 0.45 -2.10 12.21
CA PHE A 149 -0.62 -3.03 12.55
C PHE A 149 -0.70 -3.27 14.06
N ASP A 150 -1.91 -3.42 14.58
CA ASP A 150 -2.12 -3.88 15.95
C ASP A 150 -1.78 -5.39 16.06
N LYS A 151 -1.51 -5.85 17.29
CA LYS A 151 -1.23 -7.27 17.61
C LYS A 151 -2.35 -8.22 17.18
N ASP A 152 -3.58 -7.72 17.17
CA ASP A 152 -4.78 -8.46 16.77
C ASP A 152 -5.16 -8.25 15.29
N ALA A 153 -4.27 -7.66 14.48
CA ALA A 153 -4.51 -7.46 13.06
C ALA A 153 -4.60 -8.80 12.32
N GLY A 154 -5.56 -8.89 11.42
CA GLY A 154 -5.79 -10.05 10.56
C GLY A 154 -4.90 -10.05 9.31
N ASP A 155 -5.18 -10.99 8.44
CA ASP A 155 -4.35 -11.28 7.26
C ASP A 155 -4.78 -10.47 6.03
N THR A 156 -5.84 -9.66 6.13
CA THR A 156 -6.37 -8.88 5.01
C THR A 156 -6.65 -7.43 5.37
N ALA A 157 -6.45 -6.55 4.39
CA ALA A 157 -6.92 -5.19 4.42
C ALA A 157 -7.91 -4.96 3.27
N THR A 158 -8.87 -4.08 3.48
CA THR A 158 -9.85 -3.69 2.48
C THR A 158 -9.78 -2.19 2.26
N ILE A 159 -9.62 -1.76 1.01
CA ILE A 159 -9.71 -0.36 0.62
C ILE A 159 -11.04 -0.15 -0.09
N LYS A 160 -11.86 0.71 0.46
CA LYS A 160 -13.06 1.21 -0.19
C LYS A 160 -12.76 2.55 -0.84
N ARG A 161 -12.88 2.61 -2.14
CA ARG A 161 -12.62 3.79 -2.96
C ARG A 161 -13.91 4.26 -3.61
N LYS A 162 -14.24 5.53 -3.44
CA LYS A 162 -15.35 6.13 -4.17
C LYS A 162 -15.01 6.20 -5.67
N GLY A 163 -15.80 5.49 -6.49
CA GLY A 163 -15.78 5.62 -7.94
C GLY A 163 -16.97 6.45 -8.43
N THR A 164 -16.95 6.84 -9.70
CA THR A 164 -18.10 7.46 -10.37
C THR A 164 -19.21 6.41 -10.55
N GLY A 165 -20.04 6.20 -9.52
CA GLY A 165 -21.25 5.38 -9.57
C GLY A 165 -21.21 4.04 -8.85
N GLN A 166 -20.04 3.49 -8.47
CA GLN A 166 -19.93 2.26 -7.66
C GLN A 166 -18.75 2.36 -6.69
N GLU A 167 -18.94 1.83 -5.47
CA GLU A 167 -17.83 1.64 -4.53
C GLU A 167 -16.90 0.56 -5.08
N ASN A 168 -15.64 0.90 -5.30
CA ASN A 168 -14.63 -0.07 -5.68
C ASN A 168 -13.98 -0.62 -4.41
N VAL A 169 -14.16 -1.92 -4.17
CA VAL A 169 -13.60 -2.61 -3.01
C VAL A 169 -12.37 -3.39 -3.45
N ILE A 170 -11.22 -3.03 -2.90
CA ILE A 170 -9.95 -3.66 -3.20
C ILE A 170 -9.50 -4.41 -1.94
N VAL A 171 -9.18 -5.69 -2.08
CA VAL A 171 -8.70 -6.52 -0.98
C VAL A 171 -7.20 -6.75 -1.14
N ILE A 172 -6.44 -6.48 -0.07
CA ILE A 172 -4.99 -6.67 0.01
C ILE A 172 -4.72 -7.85 0.95
N ASN A 173 -3.89 -8.80 0.49
CA ASN A 173 -3.37 -9.86 1.35
C ASN A 173 -2.12 -9.35 2.08
N LEU A 174 -2.23 -9.14 3.40
CA LEU A 174 -1.16 -8.59 4.23
C LEU A 174 0.01 -9.57 4.43
N ILE A 175 -0.25 -10.88 4.35
CA ILE A 175 0.82 -11.88 4.47
C ILE A 175 1.72 -11.85 3.24
N SER A 176 1.14 -11.89 2.05
CA SER A 176 1.93 -11.81 0.81
C SER A 176 2.65 -10.48 0.68
N LEU A 177 2.01 -9.36 1.06
CA LEU A 177 2.60 -8.03 0.98
C LEU A 177 3.76 -7.86 1.99
N VAL A 178 3.53 -8.20 3.29
CA VAL A 178 4.49 -7.86 4.36
C VAL A 178 5.53 -8.95 4.56
N ARG A 179 5.13 -10.23 4.50
CA ARG A 179 6.02 -11.37 4.72
C ARG A 179 6.54 -11.97 3.43
N GLY A 180 5.72 -12.00 2.38
CA GLY A 180 6.08 -12.52 1.07
C GLY A 180 6.87 -11.54 0.21
N GLY A 181 6.90 -10.24 0.56
CA GLY A 181 7.59 -9.20 -0.21
C GLY A 181 6.92 -8.88 -1.55
N ASP A 182 5.67 -9.26 -1.72
CA ASP A 182 4.89 -8.97 -2.93
C ASP A 182 4.43 -7.51 -2.95
N LEU A 183 5.32 -6.63 -3.40
CA LEU A 183 5.07 -5.20 -3.49
C LEU A 183 4.04 -4.82 -4.56
N THR A 184 3.54 -5.75 -5.38
CA THR A 184 2.50 -5.46 -6.39
C THR A 184 1.19 -5.02 -5.72
N GLN A 185 0.96 -5.45 -4.47
CA GLN A 185 -0.19 -5.05 -3.67
C GLN A 185 0.02 -3.75 -2.87
N ASN A 186 1.24 -3.19 -2.86
CA ASN A 186 1.53 -1.90 -2.24
C ASN A 186 1.05 -0.74 -3.11
N MET A 187 -0.26 -0.65 -3.27
CA MET A 187 -0.88 0.33 -4.15
C MET A 187 -0.89 1.74 -3.58
N GLN A 188 -1.07 2.70 -4.47
CA GLN A 188 -1.25 4.09 -4.10
C GLN A 188 -2.63 4.33 -3.50
N ILE A 189 -2.65 5.05 -2.39
CA ILE A 189 -3.84 5.49 -1.69
C ILE A 189 -4.31 6.82 -2.27
N ASN A 190 -5.60 6.92 -2.53
CA ASN A 190 -6.22 8.11 -3.06
C ASN A 190 -6.95 8.91 -1.95
N ASP A 191 -7.24 10.17 -2.25
CA ASP A 191 -8.10 10.99 -1.40
C ASP A 191 -9.47 10.34 -1.20
N GLU A 192 -10.04 10.51 -0.01
CA GLU A 192 -11.31 9.91 0.43
C GLU A 192 -11.35 8.36 0.47
N ASP A 193 -10.23 7.66 0.26
CA ASP A 193 -10.19 6.22 0.48
C ASP A 193 -10.50 5.88 1.95
N THR A 194 -11.21 4.78 2.16
CA THR A 194 -11.39 4.19 3.49
C THR A 194 -10.66 2.86 3.54
N VAL A 195 -9.65 2.76 4.41
CA VAL A 195 -8.84 1.56 4.61
C VAL A 195 -9.29 0.87 5.89
N TYR A 196 -9.67 -0.39 5.78
CA TYR A 196 -10.10 -1.22 6.91
C TYR A 196 -9.16 -2.41 7.07
N ILE A 197 -8.53 -2.51 8.24
CA ILE A 197 -7.69 -3.67 8.61
C ILE A 197 -8.55 -4.64 9.39
N THR A 198 -8.67 -5.88 8.87
CA THR A 198 -9.46 -6.92 9.53
C THR A 198 -8.83 -7.34 10.86
N ARG A 199 -9.62 -7.92 11.71
CA ARG A 199 -9.12 -8.59 12.93
C ARG A 199 -8.66 -10.01 12.60
N ALA A 200 -7.61 -10.48 13.27
CA ALA A 200 -7.19 -11.87 13.20
C ALA A 200 -8.34 -12.81 13.59
N GLY A 201 -8.52 -13.83 12.80
CA GLY A 201 -9.49 -14.87 13.13
C GLY A 201 -9.09 -15.55 14.44
N MET A 202 -10.08 -16.06 15.18
CA MET A 202 -9.87 -16.81 16.41
C MET A 202 -10.32 -18.25 16.20
N CYS A 203 -9.59 -19.21 16.80
CA CYS A 203 -9.93 -20.61 16.89
C CYS A 203 -10.03 -21.03 18.34
N TYR A 204 -10.77 -22.08 18.61
CA TYR A 204 -10.99 -22.60 19.94
C TYR A 204 -10.29 -23.95 20.08
N VAL A 205 -9.57 -24.15 21.18
CA VAL A 205 -8.92 -25.41 21.49
C VAL A 205 -9.49 -25.92 22.82
N THR A 206 -9.99 -27.16 22.81
CA THR A 206 -10.60 -27.77 23.98
C THR A 206 -10.16 -29.24 24.15
N GLY A 207 -10.40 -29.81 25.32
CA GLY A 207 -10.00 -31.17 25.66
C GLY A 207 -8.63 -31.24 26.30
N GLU A 208 -7.87 -32.29 26.01
CA GLU A 208 -6.62 -32.66 26.69
C GLU A 208 -5.40 -31.84 26.17
N VAL A 209 -5.44 -30.54 26.38
CA VAL A 209 -4.33 -29.61 26.14
C VAL A 209 -3.96 -28.86 27.41
N GLY A 210 -2.74 -28.35 27.47
CA GLY A 210 -2.22 -27.68 28.66
C GLY A 210 -3.04 -26.47 29.12
N THR A 211 -3.59 -25.72 28.16
CA THR A 211 -4.46 -24.56 28.46
C THR A 211 -5.57 -24.50 27.40
N PRO A 212 -6.75 -25.09 27.64
CA PRO A 212 -7.90 -24.91 26.77
C PRO A 212 -8.31 -23.43 26.68
N GLY A 213 -8.72 -22.97 25.50
CA GLY A 213 -9.09 -21.56 25.33
C GLY A 213 -9.19 -21.12 23.87
N THR A 214 -9.17 -19.81 23.69
CA THR A 214 -9.29 -19.16 22.37
C THR A 214 -7.92 -18.64 21.95
N TYR A 215 -7.54 -18.96 20.70
CA TYR A 215 -6.22 -18.62 20.16
C TYR A 215 -6.35 -17.96 18.79
N PRO A 216 -5.47 -16.99 18.46
CA PRO A 216 -5.48 -16.40 17.12
C PRO A 216 -5.10 -17.47 16.09
N CYS A 217 -5.90 -17.54 15.01
CA CYS A 217 -5.67 -18.43 13.89
C CYS A 217 -5.79 -17.67 12.56
N GLY A 218 -4.64 -17.24 12.05
CA GLY A 218 -4.51 -16.62 10.74
C GLY A 218 -4.19 -17.62 9.64
N GLU A 219 -3.87 -17.10 8.47
CA GLU A 219 -3.45 -17.91 7.32
C GLU A 219 -2.26 -18.82 7.67
N GLY A 220 -2.34 -20.07 7.26
CA GLY A 220 -1.32 -21.09 7.58
C GLY A 220 -1.34 -21.60 9.02
N ALA A 221 -2.42 -21.36 9.78
CA ALA A 221 -2.64 -22.02 11.05
C ALA A 221 -2.96 -23.51 10.84
N THR A 222 -2.37 -24.38 11.69
CA THR A 222 -2.61 -25.84 11.69
C THR A 222 -3.01 -26.29 13.08
N VAL A 223 -3.57 -27.48 13.16
CA VAL A 223 -3.90 -28.12 14.46
C VAL A 223 -2.67 -28.13 15.38
N LEU A 224 -1.50 -28.53 14.87
CA LEU A 224 -0.26 -28.56 15.62
C LEU A 224 0.10 -27.19 16.22
N LYS A 225 0.01 -26.12 15.41
CA LYS A 225 0.32 -24.75 15.88
C LYS A 225 -0.61 -24.33 17.00
N LEU A 226 -1.90 -24.62 16.89
CA LEU A 226 -2.89 -24.24 17.91
C LEU A 226 -2.73 -25.08 19.19
N VAL A 227 -2.45 -26.36 19.07
CA VAL A 227 -2.12 -27.21 20.24
C VAL A 227 -0.84 -26.69 20.92
N ALA A 228 0.18 -26.30 20.15
CA ALA A 228 1.39 -25.71 20.72
C ALA A 228 1.12 -24.39 21.46
N LEU A 229 0.27 -23.50 20.92
CA LEU A 229 -0.18 -22.29 21.60
C LEU A 229 -0.97 -22.61 22.88
N ALA A 230 -1.72 -23.70 22.88
CA ALA A 230 -2.43 -24.22 24.05
C ALA A 230 -1.50 -24.96 25.05
N LYS A 231 -0.18 -24.75 24.99
CA LYS A 231 0.87 -25.37 25.82
C LYS A 231 1.03 -26.87 25.63
N GLY A 232 0.69 -27.38 24.44
CA GLY A 232 0.87 -28.77 24.05
C GLY A 232 -0.21 -29.71 24.61
N PHE A 233 0.00 -30.99 24.37
CA PHE A 233 -0.86 -32.06 24.88
C PHE A 233 -0.61 -32.32 26.37
N THR A 234 -1.66 -32.68 27.11
CA THR A 234 -1.51 -33.19 28.47
C THR A 234 -0.96 -34.63 28.47
N GLY A 235 -0.58 -35.15 29.62
CA GLY A 235 -0.15 -36.55 29.76
C GLY A 235 -1.25 -37.58 29.46
N LYS A 236 -2.51 -37.15 29.42
CA LYS A 236 -3.68 -37.99 29.12
C LYS A 236 -4.19 -37.82 27.68
N ALA A 237 -3.63 -36.94 26.91
CA ALA A 237 -4.10 -36.63 25.56
C ALA A 237 -3.88 -37.80 24.59
N SER A 238 -4.85 -38.09 23.76
CA SER A 238 -4.64 -38.85 22.54
C SER A 238 -4.13 -37.92 21.44
N LYS A 239 -3.03 -38.31 20.78
CA LYS A 239 -2.48 -37.60 19.61
C LYS A 239 -3.17 -38.01 18.31
N SER A 240 -4.07 -38.99 18.34
CA SER A 240 -4.95 -39.43 17.27
C SER A 240 -6.41 -39.22 17.66
N GLY A 241 -7.32 -39.18 16.70
CA GLY A 241 -8.73 -38.92 16.96
C GLY A 241 -9.04 -37.47 17.29
N ILE A 242 -8.19 -36.54 16.89
CA ILE A 242 -8.45 -35.10 17.06
C ILE A 242 -9.53 -34.69 16.05
N ASP A 243 -10.53 -34.00 16.51
CA ASP A 243 -11.64 -33.53 15.66
C ASP A 243 -11.60 -32.03 15.49
N ILE A 244 -12.01 -31.56 14.29
CA ILE A 244 -12.30 -30.15 14.03
C ILE A 244 -13.80 -30.00 13.87
N VAL A 245 -14.41 -29.16 14.71
CA VAL A 245 -15.81 -28.76 14.55
C VAL A 245 -15.83 -27.41 13.84
N ARG A 246 -16.40 -27.38 12.66
CA ARG A 246 -16.49 -26.21 11.78
C ARG A 246 -17.94 -25.83 11.55
N MET A 247 -18.23 -24.53 11.63
CA MET A 247 -19.54 -24.00 11.28
C MET A 247 -19.49 -23.43 9.86
N ASP A 248 -20.27 -23.99 8.95
CA ASP A 248 -20.48 -23.46 7.60
C ASP A 248 -21.90 -22.86 7.53
N GLY A 249 -22.00 -21.56 7.86
CA GLY A 249 -23.28 -20.92 8.13
C GLY A 249 -23.95 -21.57 9.35
N ASP A 250 -25.20 -22.06 9.21
CA ASP A 250 -25.95 -22.73 10.29
C ASP A 250 -25.69 -24.24 10.39
N LYS A 251 -24.84 -24.78 9.51
CA LYS A 251 -24.53 -26.22 9.51
C LYS A 251 -23.27 -26.53 10.26
N LYS A 252 -23.36 -27.41 11.26
CA LYS A 252 -22.22 -27.95 11.98
C LYS A 252 -21.61 -29.11 11.18
N ASN A 253 -20.34 -28.96 10.82
CA ASN A 253 -19.55 -30.01 10.16
C ASN A 253 -18.47 -30.50 11.14
N ILE A 254 -18.37 -31.81 11.34
CA ILE A 254 -17.35 -32.43 12.20
C ILE A 254 -16.39 -33.20 11.30
N ILE A 255 -15.16 -32.73 11.23
CA ILE A 255 -14.04 -33.36 10.52
C ILE A 255 -13.30 -34.20 11.55
N LYS A 256 -13.49 -35.53 11.47
CA LYS A 256 -12.97 -36.48 12.46
C LYS A 256 -11.54 -36.92 12.12
N ASP A 257 -10.81 -37.24 13.19
CA ASP A 257 -9.47 -37.86 13.14
C ASP A 257 -8.50 -37.11 12.21
N VAL A 258 -8.41 -35.80 12.40
CA VAL A 258 -7.54 -34.95 11.58
C VAL A 258 -6.08 -35.09 11.96
N SER A 259 -5.19 -34.96 10.98
CA SER A 259 -3.76 -34.91 11.22
C SER A 259 -3.33 -33.58 11.87
N LEU A 260 -2.18 -33.57 12.53
CA LEU A 260 -1.62 -32.35 13.15
C LEU A 260 -1.32 -31.24 12.13
N ASP A 261 -1.04 -31.59 10.88
CA ASP A 261 -0.77 -30.63 9.80
C ASP A 261 -2.02 -30.10 9.12
N THR A 262 -3.22 -30.59 9.55
CA THR A 262 -4.49 -30.14 8.97
C THR A 262 -4.65 -28.62 9.16
N PRO A 263 -4.91 -27.85 8.08
CA PRO A 263 -5.14 -26.42 8.18
C PRO A 263 -6.47 -26.12 8.86
N VAL A 264 -6.45 -25.16 9.76
CA VAL A 264 -7.61 -24.67 10.49
C VAL A 264 -8.07 -23.33 9.96
N ARG A 265 -9.37 -23.05 10.11
CA ARG A 265 -9.99 -21.77 9.73
C ARG A 265 -10.49 -21.04 10.97
N HIS A 266 -10.70 -19.74 10.85
CA HIS A 266 -11.32 -18.97 11.93
C HIS A 266 -12.66 -19.60 12.36
N ASN A 267 -12.96 -19.50 13.63
CA ASN A 267 -14.09 -20.12 14.31
C ASN A 267 -14.09 -21.67 14.36
N ASP A 268 -13.03 -22.34 13.89
CA ASP A 268 -12.90 -23.78 14.13
C ASP A 268 -12.72 -24.07 15.61
N VAL A 269 -13.33 -25.13 16.07
CA VAL A 269 -13.13 -25.70 17.41
C VAL A 269 -12.35 -27.00 17.27
N ILE A 270 -11.14 -27.05 17.82
CA ILE A 270 -10.28 -28.22 17.86
C ILE A 270 -10.55 -28.97 19.17
N VAL A 271 -10.93 -30.22 19.04
CA VAL A 271 -11.23 -31.09 20.19
C VAL A 271 -10.15 -32.16 20.30
N VAL A 272 -9.36 -32.10 21.36
CA VAL A 272 -8.30 -33.09 21.66
C VAL A 272 -8.86 -34.12 22.64
N PRO A 273 -9.04 -35.39 22.23
CA PRO A 273 -9.63 -36.41 23.10
C PRO A 273 -8.64 -36.91 24.17
N GLU A 274 -9.20 -37.51 25.20
CA GLU A 274 -8.46 -38.28 26.19
C GLU A 274 -8.04 -39.66 25.62
N SER A 275 -6.84 -40.10 25.97
CA SER A 275 -6.36 -41.45 25.67
C SER A 275 -6.99 -42.46 26.63
N PHE A 276 -7.57 -43.48 26.12
CA PHE A 276 -8.22 -44.55 26.92
C PHE A 276 -7.25 -45.64 27.42
N PHE A 277 -5.90 -45.38 27.33
CA PHE A 277 -4.91 -46.37 27.74
C PHE A 277 -3.89 -45.75 28.68
#